data_80e1f764b77c273bd2875df7ccee0518
#
_entry.id   80e1f764b77c273bd2875df7ccee0518
#
_cell.length_a   1.000
_cell.length_b   1.000
_cell.length_c   1.000
_cell.angle_alpha   90.00
_cell.angle_beta   90.00
_cell.angle_gamma   90.00
#
_symmetry.space_group_name_H-M   'P 1'
#
loop_
_entity.id
_entity.type
_entity.pdbx_description
1 polymer ?
#
loop_
_entity_poly.entity_id
_entity_poly.type
_entity_poly.pdbx_seq_one_letter_code
_entity_poly.pdbx_strand_id
1 'polypeptide(L)'
;MQQKDDAKDDDDSNPPSGGRNSGTLIVDATCAPSEIRFPQDVSLLDETRENAEQIIDALQEQSTEKKPRTYRNKAHKDSLKYIRSRKHTEKKTREAIRKQLQYLRRDLSIIDAMLRSGLKLSPKQQLRLETLRNIYEQQKYMYDNYTHSVPDRIVSVSQPFIRPIVRGKAGKPVEFGRSWTSAYLTDGHGWNTGRLTPTMKLQS
;
A
#
# COMPACT_ATOMS: atom_id res chain seq x y z
N MET A 1 63.70 -23.61 -29.78
CA MET A 1 63.78 -24.47 -28.57
C MET A 1 63.25 -23.63 -27.44
N GLN A 2 61.99 -23.80 -27.10
CA GLN A 2 61.33 -23.09 -26.01
C GLN A 2 60.82 -24.14 -25.05
N GLN A 3 61.32 -24.15 -23.83
CA GLN A 3 60.88 -24.98 -22.73
C GLN A 3 59.68 -24.31 -22.09
N LYS A 4 58.61 -25.06 -21.92
CA LYS A 4 57.40 -24.74 -21.19
C LYS A 4 57.61 -25.23 -19.76
N ASP A 5 57.61 -24.33 -18.82
CA ASP A 5 57.56 -24.67 -17.39
C ASP A 5 56.10 -24.79 -16.96
N ASP A 6 55.69 -26.01 -16.64
CA ASP A 6 54.41 -26.32 -16.05
C ASP A 6 54.52 -26.09 -14.52
N ALA A 7 53.90 -24.98 -14.05
CA ALA A 7 53.71 -24.78 -12.63
C ALA A 7 52.44 -25.54 -12.18
N LYS A 8 52.65 -26.56 -11.34
CA LYS A 8 51.58 -27.21 -10.58
C LYS A 8 51.30 -26.36 -9.34
N ASP A 9 50.12 -25.74 -9.31
CA ASP A 9 49.54 -25.22 -8.08
C ASP A 9 48.77 -26.35 -7.39
N ASP A 10 49.39 -26.95 -6.39
CA ASP A 10 48.78 -27.84 -5.42
C ASP A 10 48.07 -26.95 -4.37
N ASP A 11 46.83 -26.54 -4.62
CA ASP A 11 45.95 -25.92 -3.61
C ASP A 11 45.23 -27.05 -2.83
N ASP A 12 45.95 -27.64 -1.87
CA ASP A 12 45.39 -28.58 -0.89
C ASP A 12 44.76 -27.80 0.26
N SER A 13 43.69 -27.08 -0.01
CA SER A 13 42.81 -26.51 1.01
C SER A 13 41.72 -27.51 1.40
N ASN A 14 42.12 -28.53 2.16
CA ASN A 14 41.20 -29.43 2.84
C ASN A 14 40.44 -28.63 3.92
N PRO A 15 39.10 -28.48 3.86
CA PRO A 15 38.37 -27.77 4.91
C PRO A 15 38.37 -28.58 6.20
N PRO A 16 38.47 -27.96 7.39
CA PRO A 16 38.54 -28.65 8.65
C PRO A 16 37.33 -29.55 8.86
N SER A 17 37.56 -30.84 8.98
CA SER A 17 36.61 -31.88 9.33
C SER A 17 36.05 -31.62 10.72
N GLY A 18 34.82 -31.15 10.83
CA GLY A 18 34.15 -30.99 12.13
C GLY A 18 33.03 -29.95 12.18
N GLY A 19 32.72 -29.28 11.09
CA GLY A 19 31.57 -28.36 11.03
C GLY A 19 30.26 -29.13 10.89
N ARG A 20 29.36 -29.02 11.88
CA ARG A 20 27.94 -29.35 11.69
C ARG A 20 27.49 -28.72 10.39
N ASN A 21 26.93 -29.54 9.50
CA ASN A 21 26.35 -29.06 8.24
C ASN A 21 25.25 -28.05 8.57
N SER A 22 25.57 -26.75 8.48
CA SER A 22 24.66 -25.65 8.92
C SER A 22 23.57 -25.34 7.92
N GLY A 23 23.43 -26.12 6.86
CA GLY A 23 22.42 -25.92 5.82
C GLY A 23 22.66 -24.65 5.00
N THR A 24 21.99 -24.54 3.88
CA THR A 24 21.97 -23.32 3.04
C THR A 24 20.65 -22.60 3.23
N LEU A 25 20.69 -21.33 3.64
CA LEU A 25 19.52 -20.48 3.71
C LEU A 25 19.28 -19.85 2.32
N ILE A 26 18.23 -20.28 1.65
CA ILE A 26 17.78 -19.66 0.40
C ILE A 26 16.63 -18.73 0.73
N VAL A 27 16.79 -17.43 0.48
CA VAL A 27 15.77 -16.41 0.65
C VAL A 27 15.29 -15.97 -0.72
N ASP A 28 14.03 -16.25 -1.03
CA ASP A 28 13.38 -15.76 -2.24
C ASP A 28 12.31 -14.73 -1.89
N ALA A 29 12.38 -13.58 -2.52
CA ALA A 29 11.38 -12.53 -2.41
C ALA A 29 10.48 -12.56 -3.63
N THR A 30 9.27 -13.06 -3.45
CA THR A 30 8.27 -13.07 -4.51
C THR A 30 7.16 -12.06 -4.23
N CYS A 31 6.50 -11.61 -5.29
CA CYS A 31 5.35 -10.74 -5.22
C CYS A 31 4.14 -11.47 -5.81
N ALA A 32 3.08 -11.56 -5.03
CA ALA A 32 1.77 -11.96 -5.57
C ALA A 32 1.12 -10.73 -6.23
N PRO A 33 1.03 -10.68 -7.58
CA PRO A 33 0.38 -9.58 -8.26
C PRO A 33 -1.08 -9.47 -7.83
N SER A 34 -1.55 -8.26 -7.62
CA SER A 34 -2.96 -8.00 -7.34
C SER A 34 -3.52 -7.17 -8.47
N GLU A 35 -4.66 -7.59 -9.00
CA GLU A 35 -5.40 -6.82 -10.00
C GLU A 35 -6.04 -5.59 -9.34
N ILE A 36 -5.24 -4.54 -9.16
CA ILE A 36 -5.72 -3.25 -8.73
C ILE A 36 -5.70 -2.33 -9.95
N ARG A 37 -6.82 -1.63 -10.15
CA ARG A 37 -6.85 -0.51 -11.10
C ARG A 37 -5.74 0.46 -10.74
N PHE A 38 -4.93 0.86 -11.73
CA PHE A 38 -3.86 1.83 -11.51
C PHE A 38 -4.40 3.04 -10.73
N PRO A 39 -3.94 3.30 -9.51
CA PRO A 39 -4.52 4.32 -8.65
C PRO A 39 -4.16 5.70 -9.20
N GLN A 40 -5.18 6.43 -9.61
CA GLN A 40 -5.09 7.87 -9.78
C GLN A 40 -5.47 8.52 -8.45
N ASP A 41 -4.70 9.49 -7.99
CA ASP A 41 -4.92 10.15 -6.69
C ASP A 41 -6.35 10.68 -6.53
N VAL A 42 -6.92 11.25 -7.59
CA VAL A 42 -8.29 11.74 -7.59
C VAL A 42 -9.31 10.60 -7.41
N SER A 43 -9.09 9.45 -8.06
CA SER A 43 -9.98 8.29 -7.94
C SER A 43 -9.89 7.65 -6.56
N LEU A 44 -8.68 7.55 -6.00
CA LEU A 44 -8.47 7.03 -4.65
C LEU A 44 -9.13 7.93 -3.60
N LEU A 45 -9.01 9.26 -3.73
CA LEU A 45 -9.66 10.21 -2.85
C LEU A 45 -11.19 10.19 -2.98
N ASP A 46 -11.73 10.00 -4.18
CA ASP A 46 -13.17 9.86 -4.40
C ASP A 46 -13.71 8.59 -3.72
N GLU A 47 -13.05 7.44 -3.91
CA GLU A 47 -13.39 6.19 -3.22
C GLU A 47 -13.27 6.32 -1.70
N THR A 48 -12.22 7.00 -1.21
CA THR A 48 -12.03 7.28 0.23
C THR A 48 -13.16 8.11 0.79
N ARG A 49 -13.60 9.15 0.07
CA ARG A 49 -14.74 10.00 0.43
C ARG A 49 -16.05 9.20 0.46
N GLU A 50 -16.32 8.39 -0.55
CA GLU A 50 -17.52 7.54 -0.60
C GLU A 50 -17.59 6.59 0.59
N ASN A 51 -16.45 6.00 0.99
CA ASN A 51 -16.38 5.16 2.19
C ASN A 51 -16.58 5.97 3.48
N ALA A 52 -16.11 7.21 3.57
CA ALA A 52 -16.37 8.09 4.69
C ALA A 52 -17.87 8.44 4.80
N GLU A 53 -18.52 8.72 3.67
CA GLU A 53 -19.97 8.96 3.61
C GLU A 53 -20.79 7.75 4.06
N GLN A 54 -20.36 6.51 3.72
CA GLN A 54 -21.00 5.28 4.23
C GLN A 54 -20.88 5.16 5.76
N ILE A 55 -19.74 5.57 6.33
CA ILE A 55 -19.57 5.61 7.78
C ILE A 55 -20.51 6.65 8.42
N ILE A 56 -20.66 7.83 7.82
CA ILE A 56 -21.60 8.86 8.28
C ILE A 56 -23.03 8.32 8.22
N ASP A 57 -23.40 7.61 7.15
CA ASP A 57 -24.73 7.01 7.02
C ASP A 57 -25.00 5.98 8.13
N ALA A 58 -24.04 5.09 8.40
CA ALA A 58 -24.16 4.09 9.47
C ALA A 58 -24.20 4.70 10.89
N LEU A 59 -23.50 5.81 11.13
CA LEU A 59 -23.62 6.55 12.38
C LEU A 59 -24.97 7.27 12.48
N GLN A 60 -25.49 7.78 11.37
CA GLN A 60 -26.76 8.45 11.33
C GLN A 60 -27.95 7.53 11.68
N GLU A 61 -27.87 6.24 11.33
CA GLU A 61 -28.88 5.24 11.71
C GLU A 61 -29.02 5.08 13.22
N GLN A 62 -27.97 5.40 13.99
CA GLN A 62 -27.98 5.36 15.45
C GLN A 62 -28.43 6.70 16.08
N SER A 63 -28.62 7.76 15.28
CA SER A 63 -28.91 9.09 15.75
C SER A 63 -30.33 9.51 15.36
N THR A 64 -31.01 10.22 16.26
CA THR A 64 -32.29 10.87 15.99
C THR A 64 -32.11 12.30 15.45
N GLU A 65 -30.88 12.79 15.41
CA GLU A 65 -30.58 14.13 14.94
C GLU A 65 -30.66 14.25 13.40
N LYS A 66 -30.80 15.49 12.93
CA LYS A 66 -30.81 15.76 11.50
C LYS A 66 -29.47 15.38 10.87
N LYS A 67 -29.53 14.61 9.76
CA LYS A 67 -28.34 14.19 9.00
C LYS A 67 -27.48 15.40 8.61
N PRO A 68 -26.16 15.35 8.90
CA PRO A 68 -25.21 16.37 8.50
C PRO A 68 -25.15 16.54 6.97
N ARG A 69 -24.90 17.74 6.50
CA ARG A 69 -24.78 18.02 5.08
C ARG A 69 -23.43 17.54 4.54
N THR A 70 -23.44 16.44 3.81
CA THR A 70 -22.29 15.92 3.05
C THR A 70 -22.36 16.38 1.62
N TYR A 71 -21.57 17.05 0.99
CA TYR A 71 -21.70 17.54 -0.40
C TYR A 71 -21.52 16.44 -1.46
N ARG A 72 -22.00 15.22 -1.17
CA ARG A 72 -21.82 13.97 -1.92
C ARG A 72 -22.04 14.12 -3.43
N ASN A 73 -23.19 14.67 -3.84
CA ASN A 73 -23.51 14.86 -5.26
C ASN A 73 -22.57 15.84 -5.97
N LYS A 74 -22.14 16.90 -5.27
CA LYS A 74 -21.22 17.88 -5.83
C LYS A 74 -19.82 17.31 -5.94
N ALA A 75 -19.34 16.62 -4.92
CA ALA A 75 -18.03 15.99 -4.88
C ALA A 75 -17.90 14.92 -5.98
N HIS A 76 -18.92 14.08 -6.13
CA HIS A 76 -18.97 13.07 -7.19
C HIS A 76 -18.98 13.70 -8.59
N LYS A 77 -19.78 14.77 -8.82
CA LYS A 77 -19.77 15.50 -10.11
C LYS A 77 -18.40 16.12 -10.41
N ASP A 78 -17.73 16.67 -9.41
CA ASP A 78 -16.38 17.25 -9.58
C ASP A 78 -15.34 16.16 -9.92
N SER A 79 -15.41 14.97 -9.29
CA SER A 79 -14.60 13.82 -9.62
C SER A 79 -14.84 13.34 -11.05
N LEU A 80 -16.11 13.11 -11.42
CA LEU A 80 -16.48 12.68 -12.78
C LEU A 80 -16.04 13.69 -13.84
N LYS A 81 -16.16 14.98 -13.58
CA LYS A 81 -15.71 16.04 -14.51
C LYS A 81 -14.22 15.93 -14.79
N TYR A 82 -13.41 15.64 -13.76
CA TYR A 82 -11.99 15.43 -13.93
C TYR A 82 -11.71 14.13 -14.71
N ILE A 83 -12.29 12.98 -14.29
CA ILE A 83 -12.07 11.67 -14.89
C ILE A 83 -12.44 11.66 -16.40
N ARG A 84 -13.53 12.34 -16.77
CA ARG A 84 -13.99 12.44 -18.15
C ARG A 84 -13.24 13.48 -18.99
N SER A 85 -12.37 14.28 -18.38
CA SER A 85 -11.63 15.29 -19.12
C SER A 85 -10.59 14.62 -20.03
N ARG A 86 -10.53 15.09 -21.29
CA ARG A 86 -9.63 14.54 -22.32
C ARG A 86 -8.15 14.81 -22.03
N LYS A 87 -7.84 15.89 -21.32
CA LYS A 87 -6.47 16.31 -20.99
C LYS A 87 -6.35 16.54 -19.49
N HIS A 88 -5.47 15.77 -18.86
CA HIS A 88 -5.12 15.89 -17.45
C HIS A 88 -3.83 16.70 -17.33
N THR A 89 -3.93 18.03 -17.29
CA THR A 89 -2.79 18.90 -16.99
C THR A 89 -2.52 18.87 -15.49
N GLU A 90 -1.27 19.09 -15.10
CA GLU A 90 -0.87 19.14 -13.69
C GLU A 90 -1.74 20.10 -12.87
N LYS A 91 -2.00 21.30 -13.41
CA LYS A 91 -2.89 22.29 -12.77
C LYS A 91 -4.31 21.75 -12.52
N LYS A 92 -4.90 21.06 -13.50
CA LYS A 92 -6.24 20.45 -13.35
C LYS A 92 -6.24 19.31 -12.36
N THR A 93 -5.22 18.46 -12.41
CA THR A 93 -5.04 17.35 -11.47
C THR A 93 -4.91 17.87 -10.04
N ARG A 94 -4.06 18.86 -9.83
CA ARG A 94 -3.86 19.47 -8.52
C ARG A 94 -5.13 20.17 -8.00
N GLU A 95 -5.90 20.83 -8.86
CA GLU A 95 -7.20 21.40 -8.49
C GLU A 95 -8.22 20.33 -8.09
N ALA A 96 -8.28 19.22 -8.83
CA ALA A 96 -9.16 18.10 -8.52
C ALA A 96 -8.80 17.44 -7.18
N ILE A 97 -7.51 17.17 -6.93
CA ILE A 97 -7.02 16.65 -5.65
C ILE A 97 -7.40 17.60 -4.51
N ARG A 98 -7.15 18.91 -4.66
CA ARG A 98 -7.50 19.90 -3.64
C ARG A 98 -9.00 19.85 -3.28
N LYS A 99 -9.87 19.77 -4.27
CA LYS A 99 -11.32 19.68 -4.05
C LYS A 99 -11.71 18.42 -3.29
N GLN A 100 -11.18 17.26 -3.71
CA GLN A 100 -11.48 15.99 -3.04
C GLN A 100 -10.95 15.96 -1.60
N LEU A 101 -9.75 16.48 -1.34
CA LEU A 101 -9.21 16.63 0.00
C LEU A 101 -10.10 17.52 0.89
N GLN A 102 -10.68 18.60 0.35
CA GLN A 102 -11.59 19.47 1.11
C GLN A 102 -12.90 18.76 1.45
N TYR A 103 -13.46 17.96 0.53
CA TYR A 103 -14.66 17.17 0.81
C TYR A 103 -14.37 16.11 1.87
N LEU A 104 -13.31 15.33 1.68
CA LEU A 104 -12.91 14.28 2.61
C LEU A 104 -12.61 14.83 4.02
N ARG A 105 -11.89 15.96 4.12
CA ARG A 105 -11.64 16.63 5.41
C ARG A 105 -12.94 16.97 6.14
N ARG A 106 -13.94 17.46 5.42
CA ARG A 106 -15.25 17.76 6.01
C ARG A 106 -15.92 16.50 6.51
N ASP A 107 -15.94 15.44 5.70
CA ASP A 107 -16.59 14.19 6.07
C ASP A 107 -15.92 13.55 7.28
N LEU A 108 -14.58 13.53 7.35
CA LEU A 108 -13.85 13.09 8.53
C LEU A 108 -14.18 13.94 9.77
N SER A 109 -14.28 15.27 9.63
CA SER A 109 -14.68 16.16 10.73
C SER A 109 -16.12 15.89 11.22
N ILE A 110 -17.05 15.55 10.32
CA ILE A 110 -18.42 15.12 10.66
C ILE A 110 -18.38 13.81 11.46
N ILE A 111 -17.63 12.82 10.98
CA ILE A 111 -17.46 11.55 11.69
C ILE A 111 -16.91 11.79 13.10
N ASP A 112 -15.88 12.63 13.24
CA ASP A 112 -15.31 12.95 14.55
C ASP A 112 -16.30 13.63 15.48
N ALA A 113 -17.17 14.51 14.96
CA ALA A 113 -18.23 15.14 15.74
C ALA A 113 -19.29 14.13 16.20
N MET A 114 -19.69 13.22 15.31
CA MET A 114 -20.67 12.16 15.61
C MET A 114 -20.11 11.15 16.64
N LEU A 115 -18.83 10.82 16.60
CA LEU A 115 -18.19 9.96 17.59
C LEU A 115 -18.08 10.65 18.95
N ARG A 116 -17.79 11.97 18.97
CA ARG A 116 -17.78 12.75 20.21
C ARG A 116 -19.17 12.88 20.86
N SER A 117 -20.26 12.81 20.10
CA SER A 117 -21.60 12.76 20.64
C SER A 117 -22.01 11.40 21.24
N GLY A 118 -21.09 10.42 21.22
CA GLY A 118 -21.29 9.12 21.86
C GLY A 118 -21.75 7.99 20.93
N LEU A 119 -21.89 8.27 19.63
CA LEU A 119 -22.17 7.23 18.63
C LEU A 119 -20.98 6.29 18.47
N LYS A 120 -21.23 5.02 18.18
CA LYS A 120 -20.20 3.98 18.15
C LYS A 120 -20.07 3.35 16.76
N LEU A 121 -18.85 3.07 16.39
CA LEU A 121 -18.53 2.28 15.19
C LEU A 121 -18.30 0.82 15.54
N SER A 122 -18.66 -0.08 14.62
CA SER A 122 -18.24 -1.48 14.70
C SER A 122 -16.72 -1.59 14.53
N PRO A 123 -16.07 -2.67 15.01
CA PRO A 123 -14.62 -2.85 14.84
C PRO A 123 -14.16 -2.77 13.38
N LYS A 124 -14.95 -3.30 12.46
CA LYS A 124 -14.69 -3.23 11.01
C LYS A 124 -14.73 -1.78 10.49
N GLN A 125 -15.68 -0.97 10.95
CA GLN A 125 -15.79 0.44 10.57
C GLN A 125 -14.66 1.28 11.19
N GLN A 126 -14.23 0.97 12.40
CA GLN A 126 -13.08 1.63 13.06
C GLN A 126 -11.80 1.41 12.24
N LEU A 127 -11.49 0.16 11.88
CA LEU A 127 -10.33 -0.17 11.06
C LEU A 127 -10.40 0.52 9.68
N ARG A 128 -11.61 0.57 9.08
CA ARG A 128 -11.82 1.30 7.83
C ARG A 128 -11.55 2.79 8.00
N LEU A 129 -12.10 3.42 9.04
CA LEU A 129 -11.89 4.84 9.33
C LEU A 129 -10.41 5.19 9.51
N GLU A 130 -9.66 4.35 10.19
CA GLU A 130 -8.20 4.49 10.32
C GLU A 130 -7.52 4.48 8.95
N THR A 131 -7.88 3.54 8.08
CA THR A 131 -7.38 3.48 6.70
C THR A 131 -7.69 4.77 5.92
N LEU A 132 -8.94 5.30 6.03
CA LEU A 132 -9.33 6.54 5.37
C LEU A 132 -8.53 7.75 5.87
N ARG A 133 -8.26 7.82 7.16
CA ARG A 133 -7.40 8.87 7.75
C ARG A 133 -5.98 8.80 7.23
N ASN A 134 -5.40 7.60 7.20
CA ASN A 134 -4.05 7.40 6.68
C ASN A 134 -3.95 7.80 5.20
N ILE A 135 -4.94 7.45 4.36
CA ILE A 135 -4.98 7.90 2.96
C ILE A 135 -5.08 9.42 2.89
N TYR A 136 -5.95 10.03 3.70
CA TYR A 136 -6.09 11.49 3.73
C TYR A 136 -4.78 12.18 4.08
N GLU A 137 -4.09 11.75 5.14
CA GLU A 137 -2.80 12.32 5.57
C GLU A 137 -1.71 12.15 4.50
N GLN A 138 -1.60 10.96 3.91
CA GLN A 138 -0.64 10.71 2.83
C GLN A 138 -0.90 11.58 1.60
N GLN A 139 -2.15 11.69 1.16
CA GLN A 139 -2.53 12.49 0.01
C GLN A 139 -2.39 13.99 0.28
N LYS A 140 -2.71 14.43 1.50
CA LYS A 140 -2.50 15.79 1.95
C LYS A 140 -1.02 16.14 1.98
N TYR A 141 -0.18 15.29 2.54
CA TYR A 141 1.27 15.46 2.56
C TYR A 141 1.84 15.61 1.15
N MET A 142 1.46 14.69 0.23
CA MET A 142 1.91 14.75 -1.17
C MET A 142 1.45 16.04 -1.86
N TYR A 143 0.22 16.46 -1.60
CA TYR A 143 -0.32 17.71 -2.14
C TYR A 143 0.44 18.95 -1.63
N ASP A 144 0.68 19.03 -0.32
CA ASP A 144 1.31 20.19 0.31
C ASP A 144 2.81 20.31 -0.04
N ASN A 145 3.50 19.17 -0.16
CA ASN A 145 4.94 19.11 -0.44
C ASN A 145 5.28 18.94 -1.93
N TYR A 146 4.31 19.02 -2.84
CA TYR A 146 4.54 18.86 -4.29
C TYR A 146 5.29 17.56 -4.65
N THR A 147 5.05 16.50 -3.89
CA THR A 147 5.63 15.18 -4.14
C THR A 147 4.58 14.17 -4.60
N HIS A 148 5.02 13.15 -5.34
CA HIS A 148 4.17 12.05 -5.78
C HIS A 148 4.47 10.75 -5.03
N SER A 149 5.33 10.80 -4.03
CA SER A 149 5.78 9.64 -3.27
C SER A 149 5.71 9.91 -1.77
N VAL A 150 5.36 8.88 -1.02
CA VAL A 150 5.36 8.83 0.44
C VAL A 150 5.68 7.40 0.85
N PRO A 151 6.42 7.19 1.96
CA PRO A 151 6.64 5.85 2.48
C PRO A 151 5.33 5.12 2.74
N ASP A 152 5.31 3.82 2.51
CA ASP A 152 4.15 2.95 2.74
C ASP A 152 2.83 3.42 2.11
N ARG A 153 2.92 4.06 0.95
CA ARG A 153 1.78 4.63 0.25
C ARG A 153 0.65 3.63 0.08
N ILE A 154 -0.53 3.96 0.60
CA ILE A 154 -1.76 3.19 0.40
C ILE A 154 -2.33 3.54 -0.98
N VAL A 155 -2.63 2.52 -1.77
CA VAL A 155 -3.10 2.67 -3.17
C VAL A 155 -4.50 2.11 -3.39
N SER A 156 -5.08 1.47 -2.38
CA SER A 156 -6.45 0.93 -2.42
C SER A 156 -7.11 1.01 -1.04
N VAL A 157 -8.34 1.46 -1.00
CA VAL A 157 -9.15 1.51 0.24
C VAL A 157 -9.55 0.11 0.69
N SER A 158 -9.90 -0.76 -0.26
CA SER A 158 -10.33 -2.13 0.01
C SER A 158 -9.19 -3.06 0.40
N GLN A 159 -7.97 -2.78 -0.10
CA GLN A 159 -6.78 -3.58 0.13
C GLN A 159 -5.61 -2.70 0.62
N PRO A 160 -5.68 -2.13 1.84
CA PRO A 160 -4.72 -1.15 2.33
C PRO A 160 -3.32 -1.70 2.58
N PHE A 161 -3.14 -3.01 2.55
CA PHE A 161 -1.86 -3.70 2.70
C PHE A 161 -1.08 -3.82 1.37
N ILE A 162 -1.68 -3.49 0.24
CA ILE A 162 -1.01 -3.54 -1.05
C ILE A 162 -0.18 -2.29 -1.26
N ARG A 163 1.03 -2.50 -1.79
CA ARG A 163 2.01 -1.44 -2.04
C ARG A 163 2.42 -1.42 -3.51
N PRO A 164 2.80 -0.25 -4.04
CA PRO A 164 3.46 -0.16 -5.33
C PRO A 164 4.86 -0.77 -5.23
N ILE A 165 5.19 -1.70 -6.12
CA ILE A 165 6.49 -2.37 -6.19
C ILE A 165 7.15 -1.97 -7.50
N VAL A 166 8.28 -1.26 -7.40
CA VAL A 166 9.06 -0.86 -8.57
C VAL A 166 9.92 -2.04 -9.01
N ARG A 167 9.67 -2.58 -10.21
CA ARG A 167 10.39 -3.74 -10.74
C ARG A 167 11.35 -3.42 -11.89
N GLY A 168 11.40 -2.21 -12.37
CA GLY A 168 12.31 -1.80 -13.45
C GLY A 168 12.09 -2.51 -14.80
N LYS A 169 10.97 -3.22 -14.99
CA LYS A 169 10.66 -3.88 -16.26
C LYS A 169 10.21 -2.86 -17.30
N ALA A 170 10.74 -2.98 -18.52
CA ALA A 170 10.30 -2.19 -19.67
C ALA A 170 8.78 -2.41 -19.91
N GLY A 171 8.00 -1.33 -19.92
CA GLY A 171 6.56 -1.35 -20.19
C GLY A 171 5.63 -1.48 -18.96
N LYS A 172 6.10 -2.01 -17.83
CA LYS A 172 5.36 -2.02 -16.54
C LYS A 172 6.32 -1.77 -15.39
N PRO A 173 6.71 -0.50 -15.15
CA PRO A 173 7.71 -0.17 -14.16
C PRO A 173 7.22 -0.37 -12.71
N VAL A 174 5.91 -0.39 -12.49
CA VAL A 174 5.30 -0.55 -11.17
C VAL A 174 4.27 -1.67 -11.23
N GLU A 175 4.39 -2.62 -10.33
CA GLU A 175 3.40 -3.65 -10.04
C GLU A 175 2.79 -3.39 -8.66
N PHE A 176 1.54 -3.82 -8.47
CA PHE A 176 0.88 -3.73 -7.17
C PHE A 176 0.74 -5.13 -6.60
N GLY A 177 1.14 -5.31 -5.35
CA GLY A 177 1.05 -6.62 -4.74
C GLY A 177 1.51 -6.64 -3.29
N ARG A 178 1.34 -7.81 -2.68
CA ARG A 178 1.88 -8.10 -1.35
C ARG A 178 3.27 -8.67 -1.53
N SER A 179 4.29 -8.08 -0.90
CA SER A 179 5.64 -8.65 -0.85
C SER A 179 5.64 -9.83 0.13
N TRP A 180 6.13 -10.97 -0.32
CA TRP A 180 6.37 -12.15 0.49
C TRP A 180 7.86 -12.46 0.46
N THR A 181 8.44 -12.68 1.64
CA THR A 181 9.78 -13.22 1.75
C THR A 181 9.66 -14.65 2.26
N SER A 182 10.04 -15.63 1.44
CA SER A 182 10.12 -17.01 1.85
C SER A 182 11.59 -17.36 2.12
N ALA A 183 11.85 -17.94 3.27
CA ALA A 183 13.16 -18.47 3.64
C ALA A 183 13.08 -19.99 3.70
N TYR A 184 13.96 -20.67 2.99
CA TYR A 184 14.10 -22.13 3.00
C TYR A 184 15.44 -22.49 3.63
N LEU A 185 15.41 -23.37 4.63
CA LEU A 185 16.60 -24.01 5.18
C LEU A 185 16.72 -25.39 4.53
N THR A 186 17.81 -25.63 3.82
CA THR A 186 18.14 -26.96 3.30
C THR A 186 19.19 -27.57 4.21
N ASP A 187 18.80 -28.53 5.03
CA ASP A 187 19.67 -29.47 5.68
C ASP A 187 19.92 -30.58 4.67
N GLY A 188 21.12 -30.86 4.27
CA GLY A 188 21.59 -31.69 3.14
C GLY A 188 20.88 -33.03 2.85
N HIS A 189 19.66 -33.27 3.30
CA HIS A 189 18.89 -34.50 3.20
C HIS A 189 17.45 -34.34 2.61
N GLY A 190 17.19 -33.31 1.83
CA GLY A 190 15.89 -33.17 1.13
C GLY A 190 15.14 -31.89 1.44
N TRP A 191 14.18 -31.59 0.62
CA TRP A 191 13.31 -30.41 0.71
C TRP A 191 12.39 -30.53 1.92
N ASN A 192 12.67 -29.84 2.99
CA ASN A 192 11.74 -29.74 4.10
C ASN A 192 10.90 -28.46 3.91
N THR A 193 9.61 -28.62 3.61
CA THR A 193 8.66 -27.53 3.49
C THR A 193 8.34 -26.98 4.88
N GLY A 194 9.20 -26.13 5.39
CA GLY A 194 8.98 -25.40 6.64
C GLY A 194 7.77 -24.46 6.47
N ARG A 195 6.90 -24.49 7.45
CA ARG A 195 5.67 -23.69 7.54
C ARG A 195 5.96 -22.20 7.31
N LEU A 196 5.30 -21.59 6.31
CA LEU A 196 5.35 -20.16 6.04
C LEU A 196 4.76 -19.37 7.23
N THR A 197 5.60 -18.75 8.01
CA THR A 197 5.20 -17.74 8.96
C THR A 197 5.35 -16.37 8.31
N PRO A 198 4.29 -15.56 8.19
CA PRO A 198 4.41 -14.20 7.68
C PRO A 198 5.13 -13.36 8.75
N THR A 199 6.38 -13.03 8.52
CA THR A 199 7.10 -12.09 9.38
C THR A 199 6.69 -10.66 8.99
N MET A 200 5.77 -10.07 9.74
CA MET A 200 5.59 -8.62 9.74
C MET A 200 6.85 -7.99 10.32
N LYS A 201 7.69 -7.38 9.51
CA LYS A 201 8.66 -6.41 10.01
C LYS A 201 7.92 -5.11 10.28
N LEU A 202 7.61 -4.87 11.55
CA LEU A 202 7.43 -3.53 12.08
C LEU A 202 8.79 -2.85 12.03
N GLN A 203 8.97 -1.88 11.13
CA GLN A 203 10.07 -0.94 11.24
C GLN A 203 9.65 0.17 12.18
N SER A 204 10.38 0.27 13.27
CA SER A 204 10.37 1.39 14.22
C SER A 204 10.88 2.67 13.58
#